data_105423c5bc3b332eac43f7f17743e2b1
#
_entry.id   105423c5bc3b332eac43f7f17743e2b1
#
_cell.length_a   1.000
_cell.length_b   1.000
_cell.length_c   1.000
_cell.angle_alpha   90.00
_cell.angle_beta   90.00
_cell.angle_gamma   90.00
#
_symmetry.space_group_name_H-M   'P 1'
#
loop_
_entity.id
_entity.type
_entity.pdbx_description
1 polymer ?
#
loop_
_entity_poly.entity_id
_entity_poly.type
_entity_poly.pdbx_seq_one_letter_code
_entity_poly.pdbx_strand_id
1 'polypeptide(L)'
;MKSFFSFFQLLKTDLHRAILSPSFALGALAALLVLYMGSIGMTGPTVPAAMAFINSFGFNNITDLFVLTSTFSYAAQFASEWQSGYYRPVVMRSSPAQYALSKCAATGISGGLSISLGALVYMIWLCLTRPQMIPERRMIDVEANMFRETLQMGSITLYFLCFLYWIFLVGLFFSILGLTLSGWFPHKYVAYASPFVGSFVINKLLCSIRPMPPAWINPVQLAACRLFGYSTVTTLLIGTGMFLLYASICTFFFVRTVKRRIANG
;
A
#
# COMPACT_ATOMS: atom_id res chain seq x y z
N MET A 1 6.19 -25.02 20.53
CA MET A 1 7.42 -24.23 20.30
C MET A 1 8.09 -24.48 18.95
N LYS A 2 8.33 -25.72 18.49
CA LYS A 2 8.94 -26.03 17.17
C LYS A 2 8.21 -25.38 15.98
N SER A 3 6.87 -25.36 15.98
CA SER A 3 6.04 -24.79 14.92
C SER A 3 6.17 -23.26 14.79
N PHE A 4 6.29 -22.55 15.91
CA PHE A 4 6.43 -21.08 15.95
C PHE A 4 7.80 -20.63 15.43
N PHE A 5 8.86 -21.34 15.80
CA PHE A 5 10.22 -21.09 15.35
C PHE A 5 10.35 -21.30 13.83
N SER A 6 9.69 -22.32 13.28
CA SER A 6 9.62 -22.56 11.83
C SER A 6 8.96 -21.41 11.06
N PHE A 7 7.88 -20.82 11.58
CA PHE A 7 7.21 -19.68 10.96
C PHE A 7 8.11 -18.44 10.85
N PHE A 8 8.80 -18.07 11.95
CA PHE A 8 9.69 -16.91 11.93
C PHE A 8 10.89 -17.08 11.00
N GLN A 9 11.46 -18.29 10.91
CA GLN A 9 12.53 -18.56 9.96
C GLN A 9 12.05 -18.42 8.51
N LEU A 10 10.85 -18.94 8.22
CA LEU A 10 10.25 -18.81 6.90
C LEU A 10 9.98 -17.36 6.54
N LEU A 11 9.37 -16.59 7.46
CA LEU A 11 9.10 -15.18 7.30
C LEU A 11 10.38 -14.37 7.06
N LYS A 12 11.43 -14.62 7.85
CA LYS A 12 12.73 -13.95 7.69
C LYS A 12 13.31 -14.21 6.30
N THR A 13 13.25 -15.45 5.83
CA THR A 13 13.76 -15.82 4.51
C THR A 13 12.95 -15.16 3.39
N ASP A 14 11.62 -15.17 3.49
CA ASP A 14 10.73 -14.54 2.51
C ASP A 14 10.94 -13.02 2.49
N LEU A 15 11.07 -12.39 3.67
CA LEU A 15 11.29 -10.94 3.77
C LEU A 15 12.65 -10.53 3.19
N HIS A 16 13.71 -11.29 3.49
CA HIS A 16 15.03 -11.04 2.94
C HIS A 16 15.02 -11.14 1.41
N ARG A 17 14.37 -12.17 0.85
CA ARG A 17 14.20 -12.33 -0.60
C ARG A 17 13.38 -11.18 -1.20
N ALA A 18 12.33 -10.74 -0.51
CA ALA A 18 11.46 -9.66 -0.98
C ALA A 18 12.21 -8.32 -1.06
N ILE A 19 12.93 -7.94 0.00
CA ILE A 19 13.62 -6.65 0.10
C ILE A 19 14.86 -6.58 -0.82
N LEU A 20 15.61 -7.67 -0.93
CA LEU A 20 16.81 -7.71 -1.78
C LEU A 20 16.49 -8.03 -3.25
N SER A 21 15.22 -8.18 -3.62
CA SER A 21 14.84 -8.43 -5.00
C SER A 21 14.95 -7.16 -5.85
N PRO A 22 15.34 -7.25 -7.13
CA PRO A 22 15.25 -6.12 -8.05
C PRO A 22 13.84 -5.57 -8.19
N SER A 23 12.84 -6.43 -8.00
CA SER A 23 11.42 -6.08 -8.05
C SER A 23 11.03 -5.07 -6.97
N PHE A 24 11.66 -5.14 -5.79
CA PHE A 24 11.47 -4.17 -4.72
C PHE A 24 11.94 -2.76 -5.14
N ALA A 25 13.13 -2.67 -5.71
CA ALA A 25 13.67 -1.41 -6.21
C ALA A 25 12.82 -0.85 -7.37
N LEU A 26 12.35 -1.73 -8.27
CA LEU A 26 11.43 -1.33 -9.35
C LEU A 26 10.11 -0.80 -8.81
N GLY A 27 9.55 -1.40 -7.77
CA GLY A 27 8.35 -0.91 -7.10
C GLY A 27 8.54 0.49 -6.49
N ALA A 28 9.67 0.72 -5.80
CA ALA A 28 10.00 2.02 -5.22
C ALA A 28 10.22 3.09 -6.31
N LEU A 29 10.92 2.75 -7.37
CA LEU A 29 11.15 3.65 -8.51
C LEU A 29 9.84 3.97 -9.24
N ALA A 30 8.99 2.98 -9.46
CA ALA A 30 7.67 3.18 -10.06
C ALA A 30 6.79 4.10 -9.19
N ALA A 31 6.78 3.92 -7.87
CA ALA A 31 6.06 4.78 -6.94
C ALA A 31 6.57 6.24 -6.99
N LEU A 32 7.89 6.42 -7.02
CA LEU A 32 8.52 7.74 -7.20
C LEU A 32 8.07 8.40 -8.52
N LEU A 33 8.12 7.66 -9.63
CA LEU A 33 7.73 8.17 -10.94
C LEU A 33 6.25 8.54 -10.99
N VAL A 34 5.38 7.72 -10.42
CA VAL A 34 3.94 8.01 -10.37
C VAL A 34 3.65 9.28 -9.57
N LEU A 35 4.29 9.48 -8.41
CA LEU A 35 4.15 10.70 -7.62
C LEU A 35 4.71 11.93 -8.37
N TYR A 36 5.85 11.78 -9.02
CA TYR A 36 6.45 12.84 -9.83
C TYR A 36 5.53 13.23 -10.99
N MET A 37 4.99 12.26 -11.72
CA MET A 37 4.01 12.49 -12.80
C MET A 37 2.77 13.22 -12.29
N GLY A 38 2.29 12.87 -11.08
CA GLY A 38 1.17 13.54 -10.41
C GLY A 38 1.40 15.02 -10.12
N SER A 39 2.65 15.43 -9.96
CA SER A 39 3.01 16.82 -9.70
C SER A 39 3.20 17.65 -10.97
N ILE A 40 3.34 17.03 -12.14
CA ILE A 40 3.57 17.75 -13.40
C ILE A 40 2.33 18.54 -13.78
N GLY A 41 2.52 19.83 -14.03
CA GLY A 41 1.46 20.76 -14.48
C GLY A 41 0.56 21.32 -13.37
N MET A 42 0.64 20.81 -12.14
CA MET A 42 -0.22 21.23 -11.03
C MET A 42 0.47 22.12 -10.00
N THR A 43 1.79 22.15 -9.98
CA THR A 43 2.56 22.84 -8.95
C THR A 43 3.56 23.79 -9.56
N GLY A 44 3.30 25.11 -9.46
CA GLY A 44 4.30 26.13 -9.75
C GLY A 44 5.50 26.03 -8.78
N PRO A 45 6.65 26.63 -9.09
CA PRO A 45 7.85 26.60 -8.24
C PRO A 45 7.65 27.26 -6.87
N THR A 46 6.64 28.11 -6.72
CA THR A 46 6.29 28.83 -5.49
C THR A 46 5.40 28.03 -4.53
N VAL A 47 4.86 26.86 -4.95
CA VAL A 47 3.97 26.06 -4.12
C VAL A 47 4.77 25.36 -3.02
N PRO A 48 4.35 25.46 -1.73
CA PRO A 48 5.02 24.79 -0.62
C PRO A 48 5.11 23.27 -0.80
N ALA A 49 6.19 22.67 -0.28
CA ALA A 49 6.46 21.22 -0.44
C ALA A 49 5.30 20.34 0.05
N ALA A 50 4.64 20.68 1.16
CA ALA A 50 3.51 19.95 1.70
C ALA A 50 2.30 19.96 0.75
N MET A 51 1.99 21.11 0.14
CA MET A 51 0.90 21.24 -0.83
C MET A 51 1.20 20.52 -2.15
N ALA A 52 2.44 20.65 -2.62
CA ALA A 52 2.87 19.92 -3.81
C ALA A 52 2.75 18.41 -3.64
N PHE A 53 3.04 17.90 -2.44
CA PHE A 53 2.90 16.48 -2.12
C PHE A 53 1.43 16.01 -2.18
N ILE A 54 0.51 16.74 -1.53
CA ILE A 54 -0.92 16.39 -1.56
C ILE A 54 -1.48 16.46 -2.97
N ASN A 55 -1.14 17.51 -3.71
CA ASN A 55 -1.61 17.67 -5.08
C ASN A 55 -1.17 16.53 -5.98
N SER A 56 -0.03 15.85 -5.68
CA SER A 56 0.39 14.65 -6.41
C SER A 56 -0.57 13.47 -6.27
N PHE A 57 -1.35 13.39 -5.19
CA PHE A 57 -2.39 12.36 -5.01
C PHE A 57 -3.78 12.79 -5.51
N GLY A 58 -4.05 14.09 -5.55
CA GLY A 58 -5.40 14.64 -5.77
C GLY A 58 -5.93 14.55 -7.19
N PHE A 59 -5.07 14.34 -8.19
CA PHE A 59 -5.44 14.50 -9.60
C PHE A 59 -5.34 13.22 -10.43
N ASN A 60 -6.30 13.06 -11.35
CA ASN A 60 -6.26 12.15 -12.50
C ASN A 60 -6.07 10.64 -12.23
N ASN A 61 -6.72 10.06 -11.23
CA ASN A 61 -6.63 8.60 -10.96
C ASN A 61 -5.19 8.08 -10.69
N ILE A 62 -4.27 8.98 -10.35
CA ILE A 62 -2.88 8.64 -10.03
C ILE A 62 -2.82 7.70 -8.82
N THR A 63 -3.78 7.82 -7.89
CA THR A 63 -3.91 6.91 -6.75
C THR A 63 -4.03 5.45 -7.20
N ASP A 64 -4.78 5.16 -8.25
CA ASP A 64 -4.95 3.79 -8.75
C ASP A 64 -3.65 3.24 -9.36
N LEU A 65 -2.88 4.08 -10.06
CA LEU A 65 -1.55 3.72 -10.55
C LEU A 65 -0.56 3.55 -9.39
N PHE A 66 -0.62 4.42 -8.38
CA PHE A 66 0.23 4.34 -7.20
C PHE A 66 0.00 3.03 -6.43
N VAL A 67 -1.26 2.64 -6.26
CA VAL A 67 -1.65 1.37 -5.63
C VAL A 67 -1.09 0.17 -6.39
N LEU A 68 -1.09 0.21 -7.73
CA LEU A 68 -0.52 -0.84 -8.57
C LEU A 68 0.98 -1.06 -8.29
N THR A 69 1.73 0.01 -8.03
CA THR A 69 3.19 -0.10 -7.80
C THR A 69 3.54 -0.91 -6.55
N SER A 70 2.64 -1.01 -5.57
CA SER A 70 2.86 -1.78 -4.34
C SER A 70 3.05 -3.28 -4.59
N THR A 71 2.45 -3.81 -5.66
CA THR A 71 2.50 -5.25 -5.99
C THR A 71 3.77 -5.67 -6.71
N PHE A 72 4.54 -4.72 -7.25
CA PHE A 72 5.78 -5.05 -7.96
C PHE A 72 6.82 -5.69 -7.05
N SER A 73 6.79 -5.40 -5.75
CA SER A 73 7.80 -5.87 -4.80
C SER A 73 7.85 -7.41 -4.67
N TYR A 74 6.74 -8.07 -4.33
CA TYR A 74 6.74 -9.50 -4.01
C TYR A 74 5.44 -10.24 -4.35
N ALA A 75 4.35 -9.57 -4.74
CA ALA A 75 3.04 -10.18 -4.93
C ALA A 75 3.03 -11.31 -6.01
N ALA A 76 3.87 -11.18 -7.06
CA ALA A 76 3.97 -12.18 -8.11
C ALA A 76 4.80 -13.42 -7.73
N GLN A 77 5.53 -13.39 -6.62
CA GLN A 77 6.41 -14.49 -6.20
C GLN A 77 5.63 -15.79 -5.93
N PHE A 78 4.46 -15.67 -5.31
CA PHE A 78 3.60 -16.84 -5.08
C PHE A 78 3.23 -17.54 -6.40
N ALA A 79 2.80 -16.78 -7.40
CA ALA A 79 2.46 -17.36 -8.71
C ALA A 79 3.67 -18.05 -9.36
N SER A 80 4.86 -17.46 -9.22
CA SER A 80 6.11 -18.04 -9.71
C SER A 80 6.47 -19.34 -9.02
N GLU A 81 6.40 -19.38 -7.69
CA GLU A 81 6.68 -20.57 -6.87
C GLU A 81 5.64 -21.67 -7.12
N TRP A 82 4.37 -21.28 -7.35
CA TRP A 82 3.32 -22.24 -7.68
C TRP A 82 3.56 -22.90 -9.03
N GLN A 83 3.87 -22.12 -10.07
CA GLN A 83 4.14 -22.63 -11.42
C GLN A 83 5.39 -23.51 -11.49
N SER A 84 6.45 -23.18 -10.72
CA SER A 84 7.69 -23.95 -10.67
C SER A 84 7.63 -25.19 -9.77
N GLY A 85 6.54 -25.36 -9.00
CA GLY A 85 6.43 -26.44 -8.00
C GLY A 85 7.28 -26.26 -6.74
N TYR A 86 7.98 -25.12 -6.60
CA TYR A 86 8.85 -24.83 -5.46
C TYR A 86 8.11 -24.81 -4.11
N TYR A 87 6.81 -24.62 -4.10
CA TYR A 87 6.01 -24.66 -2.87
C TYR A 87 6.01 -26.05 -2.19
N ARG A 88 6.15 -27.16 -2.95
CA ARG A 88 6.04 -28.54 -2.44
C ARG A 88 7.05 -28.84 -1.32
N PRO A 89 8.38 -28.69 -1.51
CA PRO A 89 9.35 -28.96 -0.45
C PRO A 89 9.23 -28.01 0.76
N VAL A 90 8.71 -26.81 0.56
CA VAL A 90 8.49 -25.86 1.66
C VAL A 90 7.31 -26.32 2.52
N VAL A 91 6.20 -26.72 1.91
CA VAL A 91 5.00 -27.19 2.61
C VAL A 91 5.22 -28.53 3.33
N MET A 92 6.13 -29.38 2.83
CA MET A 92 6.51 -30.61 3.55
C MET A 92 7.24 -30.33 4.88
N ARG A 93 7.94 -29.20 4.97
CA ARG A 93 8.69 -28.80 6.18
C ARG A 93 7.90 -27.86 7.10
N SER A 94 6.87 -27.21 6.56
CA SER A 94 5.98 -26.30 7.27
C SER A 94 4.51 -26.64 6.98
N SER A 95 3.58 -26.15 7.80
CA SER A 95 2.16 -26.32 7.46
C SER A 95 1.76 -25.43 6.30
N PRO A 96 0.73 -25.80 5.48
CA PRO A 96 0.20 -24.95 4.42
C PRO A 96 -0.24 -23.56 4.91
N ALA A 97 -0.74 -23.49 6.15
CA ALA A 97 -1.13 -22.23 6.78
C ALA A 97 0.06 -21.32 7.07
N GLN A 98 1.15 -21.89 7.61
CA GLN A 98 2.36 -21.13 7.90
C GLN A 98 3.03 -20.59 6.62
N TYR A 99 3.06 -21.39 5.57
CA TYR A 99 3.53 -20.97 4.25
C TYR A 99 2.70 -19.78 3.73
N ALA A 100 1.36 -19.91 3.74
CA ALA A 100 0.48 -18.84 3.25
C ALA A 100 0.58 -17.56 4.09
N LEU A 101 0.61 -17.68 5.43
CA LEU A 101 0.77 -16.52 6.33
C LEU A 101 2.12 -15.81 6.15
N SER A 102 3.21 -16.59 5.99
CA SER A 102 4.53 -16.02 5.72
C SER A 102 4.53 -15.21 4.42
N LYS A 103 3.91 -15.74 3.35
CA LYS A 103 3.78 -15.04 2.08
C LYS A 103 2.95 -13.76 2.20
N CYS A 104 1.82 -13.79 2.92
CA CYS A 104 1.02 -12.58 3.16
C CYS A 104 1.81 -11.52 3.92
N ALA A 105 2.47 -11.89 5.01
CA ALA A 105 3.25 -10.95 5.81
C ALA A 105 4.43 -10.37 5.03
N ALA A 106 5.20 -11.22 4.33
CA ALA A 106 6.33 -10.76 3.52
C ALA A 106 5.89 -9.85 2.37
N THR A 107 4.80 -10.19 1.67
CA THR A 107 4.25 -9.38 0.58
C THR A 107 3.72 -8.04 1.10
N GLY A 108 2.95 -8.04 2.19
CA GLY A 108 2.42 -6.81 2.77
C GLY A 108 3.51 -5.87 3.23
N ILE A 109 4.46 -6.37 4.02
CA ILE A 109 5.58 -5.56 4.54
C ILE A 109 6.45 -5.03 3.39
N SER A 110 6.84 -5.88 2.44
CA SER A 110 7.68 -5.45 1.31
C SER A 110 6.97 -4.47 0.39
N GLY A 111 5.66 -4.68 0.11
CA GLY A 111 4.86 -3.76 -0.70
C GLY A 111 4.71 -2.40 -0.03
N GLY A 112 4.40 -2.38 1.28
CA GLY A 112 4.34 -1.16 2.07
C GLY A 112 5.68 -0.41 2.08
N LEU A 113 6.77 -1.10 2.38
CA LEU A 113 8.12 -0.51 2.41
C LEU A 113 8.57 0.01 1.03
N SER A 114 8.27 -0.73 -0.04
CA SER A 114 8.67 -0.35 -1.40
C SER A 114 8.06 1.00 -1.80
N ILE A 115 6.73 1.16 -1.68
CA ILE A 115 6.10 2.43 -2.05
C ILE A 115 6.41 3.56 -1.07
N SER A 116 6.60 3.24 0.23
CA SER A 116 7.04 4.24 1.21
C SER A 116 8.44 4.75 0.91
N LEU A 117 9.35 3.89 0.44
CA LEU A 117 10.69 4.31 0.02
C LEU A 117 10.61 5.26 -1.18
N GLY A 118 9.79 4.94 -2.19
CA GLY A 118 9.56 5.83 -3.34
C GLY A 118 8.98 7.18 -2.92
N ALA A 119 8.00 7.16 -2.02
CA ALA A 119 7.41 8.39 -1.48
C ALA A 119 8.40 9.20 -0.63
N LEU A 120 9.24 8.53 0.18
CA LEU A 120 10.27 9.19 0.97
C LEU A 120 11.28 9.93 0.07
N VAL A 121 11.77 9.28 -0.98
CA VAL A 121 12.67 9.91 -1.95
C VAL A 121 12.00 11.12 -2.61
N TYR A 122 10.72 10.99 -2.97
CA TYR A 122 9.95 12.10 -3.53
C TYR A 122 9.77 13.26 -2.54
N MET A 123 9.46 12.98 -1.27
CA MET A 123 9.37 13.99 -0.21
C MET A 123 10.70 14.74 0.00
N ILE A 124 11.82 14.01 0.02
CA ILE A 124 13.16 14.62 0.13
C ILE A 124 13.41 15.53 -1.06
N TRP A 125 13.10 15.08 -2.28
CA TRP A 125 13.23 15.91 -3.49
C TRP A 125 12.38 17.18 -3.41
N LEU A 126 11.13 17.10 -2.93
CA LEU A 126 10.28 18.26 -2.72
C LEU A 126 10.87 19.24 -1.69
N CYS A 127 11.40 18.72 -0.58
CA CYS A 127 12.04 19.56 0.44
C CYS A 127 13.30 20.29 -0.06
N LEU A 128 14.01 19.72 -1.02
CA LEU A 128 15.21 20.34 -1.62
C LEU A 128 14.88 21.35 -2.72
N THR A 129 13.77 21.13 -3.44
CA THR A 129 13.43 21.95 -4.63
C THR A 129 12.35 22.99 -4.40
N ARG A 130 11.60 22.89 -3.30
CA ARG A 130 10.44 23.72 -3.00
C ARG A 130 10.60 24.49 -1.70
N PRO A 131 9.92 25.65 -1.55
CA PRO A 131 9.89 26.38 -0.29
C PRO A 131 9.32 25.49 0.83
N GLN A 132 10.01 25.44 1.95
CA GLN A 132 9.53 24.74 3.16
C GLN A 132 8.62 25.66 4.01
N MET A 133 7.94 26.59 3.39
CA MET A 133 6.99 27.47 4.06
C MET A 133 5.77 26.67 4.48
N ILE A 134 5.31 26.94 5.69
CA ILE A 134 4.01 26.45 6.14
C ILE A 134 2.96 27.23 5.33
N PRO A 135 2.03 26.53 4.63
CA PRO A 135 1.01 27.20 3.86
C PRO A 135 0.18 28.15 4.74
N GLU A 136 -0.28 29.24 4.19
CA GLU A 136 -1.19 30.13 4.91
C GLU A 136 -2.41 29.34 5.42
N ARG A 137 -2.88 29.68 6.61
CA ARG A 137 -4.02 28.98 7.25
C ARG A 137 -5.24 28.85 6.34
N ARG A 138 -5.51 29.85 5.51
CA ARG A 138 -6.58 29.81 4.51
C ARG A 138 -6.39 28.71 3.46
N MET A 139 -5.17 28.47 3.00
CA MET A 139 -4.87 27.39 2.05
C MET A 139 -5.00 26.02 2.69
N ILE A 140 -4.59 25.88 3.96
CA ILE A 140 -4.72 24.62 4.72
C ILE A 140 -6.20 24.26 4.93
N ASP A 141 -7.04 25.25 5.21
CA ASP A 141 -8.47 25.04 5.50
C ASP A 141 -9.30 24.80 4.21
N VAL A 142 -8.94 25.44 3.10
CA VAL A 142 -9.68 25.34 1.83
C VAL A 142 -9.40 24.03 1.11
N GLU A 143 -8.19 23.52 1.16
CA GLU A 143 -7.81 22.29 0.46
C GLU A 143 -8.09 21.01 1.25
N ALA A 144 -8.80 21.10 2.37
CA ALA A 144 -9.27 19.97 3.17
C ALA A 144 -8.20 18.86 3.36
N ASN A 145 -7.03 19.28 3.85
CA ASN A 145 -5.88 18.39 3.98
C ASN A 145 -6.03 17.36 5.09
N MET A 146 -5.72 16.11 4.77
CA MET A 146 -5.49 15.09 5.78
C MET A 146 -4.25 15.50 6.62
N PHE A 147 -4.29 15.26 7.94
CA PHE A 147 -3.24 15.67 8.89
C PHE A 147 -2.99 17.19 9.00
N ARG A 148 -4.00 18.02 8.71
CA ARG A 148 -3.90 19.49 8.78
C ARG A 148 -3.37 20.03 10.12
N GLU A 149 -3.68 19.35 11.24
CA GLU A 149 -3.22 19.76 12.57
C GLU A 149 -1.69 19.80 12.68
N THR A 150 -0.99 18.86 12.04
CA THR A 150 0.48 18.83 12.05
C THR A 150 1.09 20.02 11.32
N LEU A 151 0.44 20.49 10.24
CA LEU A 151 0.83 21.73 9.56
C LEU A 151 0.49 22.98 10.39
N GLN A 152 -0.66 22.99 11.08
CA GLN A 152 -1.04 24.07 11.99
C GLN A 152 -0.08 24.18 13.19
N MET A 153 0.50 23.06 13.65
CA MET A 153 1.55 23.00 14.66
C MET A 153 2.93 23.47 14.13
N GLY A 154 3.03 23.75 12.85
CA GLY A 154 4.29 24.20 12.23
C GLY A 154 5.30 23.09 11.94
N SER A 155 4.92 21.82 12.03
CA SER A 155 5.85 20.69 11.86
C SER A 155 5.66 19.98 10.53
N ILE A 156 6.39 20.39 9.50
CA ILE A 156 6.39 19.74 8.17
C ILE A 156 6.94 18.30 8.28
N THR A 157 7.93 18.07 9.14
CA THR A 157 8.52 16.74 9.35
C THR A 157 7.50 15.75 9.89
N LEU A 158 6.72 16.16 10.92
CA LEU A 158 5.67 15.31 11.49
C LEU A 158 4.58 15.00 10.45
N TYR A 159 4.23 15.98 9.64
CA TYR A 159 3.30 15.83 8.53
C TYR A 159 3.75 14.75 7.53
N PHE A 160 4.99 14.81 7.07
CA PHE A 160 5.54 13.80 6.15
C PHE A 160 5.68 12.42 6.79
N LEU A 161 6.01 12.33 8.09
CA LEU A 161 6.03 11.05 8.80
C LEU A 161 4.65 10.40 8.88
N CYS A 162 3.60 11.18 9.16
CA CYS A 162 2.22 10.69 9.16
C CYS A 162 1.82 10.15 7.76
N PHE A 163 2.17 10.86 6.70
CA PHE A 163 1.92 10.40 5.33
C PHE A 163 2.74 9.17 4.97
N LEU A 164 3.99 9.10 5.37
CA LEU A 164 4.85 7.93 5.10
C LEU A 164 4.28 6.67 5.75
N TYR A 165 3.83 6.78 7.01
CA TYR A 165 3.14 5.70 7.69
C TYR A 165 1.83 5.31 6.98
N TRP A 166 1.05 6.30 6.54
CA TRP A 166 -0.19 6.08 5.80
C TRP A 166 0.05 5.33 4.49
N ILE A 167 1.03 5.77 3.71
CA ILE A 167 1.44 5.13 2.46
C ILE A 167 1.88 3.69 2.70
N PHE A 168 2.62 3.43 3.80
CA PHE A 168 2.97 2.07 4.18
C PHE A 168 1.74 1.18 4.38
N LEU A 169 0.71 1.65 5.07
CA LEU A 169 -0.54 0.90 5.26
C LEU A 169 -1.28 0.64 3.94
N VAL A 170 -1.33 1.64 3.06
CA VAL A 170 -1.89 1.51 1.70
C VAL A 170 -1.16 0.40 0.94
N GLY A 171 0.16 0.45 0.89
CA GLY A 171 0.96 -0.55 0.19
C GLY A 171 0.85 -1.93 0.79
N LEU A 172 0.81 -2.03 2.10
CA LEU A 172 0.60 -3.28 2.82
C LEU A 172 -0.72 -3.95 2.39
N PHE A 173 -1.82 -3.21 2.42
CA PHE A 173 -3.12 -3.77 2.06
C PHE A 173 -3.20 -4.17 0.58
N PHE A 174 -2.85 -3.26 -0.34
CA PHE A 174 -3.02 -3.52 -1.76
C PHE A 174 -2.09 -4.60 -2.31
N SER A 175 -0.89 -4.76 -1.75
CA SER A 175 -0.03 -5.88 -2.12
C SER A 175 -0.56 -7.23 -1.61
N ILE A 176 -1.17 -7.28 -0.41
CA ILE A 176 -1.87 -8.49 0.06
C ILE A 176 -3.10 -8.77 -0.79
N LEU A 177 -3.85 -7.75 -1.22
CA LEU A 177 -4.97 -7.90 -2.14
C LEU A 177 -4.52 -8.54 -3.46
N GLY A 178 -3.42 -8.04 -4.05
CA GLY A 178 -2.82 -8.60 -5.27
C GLY A 178 -2.39 -10.06 -5.10
N LEU A 179 -1.76 -10.38 -3.97
CA LEU A 179 -1.41 -11.75 -3.62
C LEU A 179 -2.64 -12.65 -3.49
N THR A 180 -3.71 -12.17 -2.85
CA THR A 180 -4.94 -12.93 -2.62
C THR A 180 -5.62 -13.31 -3.93
N LEU A 181 -5.71 -12.35 -4.86
CA LEU A 181 -6.29 -12.60 -6.19
C LEU A 181 -5.41 -13.52 -7.03
N SER A 182 -4.08 -13.44 -6.92
CA SER A 182 -3.16 -14.41 -7.54
C SER A 182 -3.28 -15.81 -6.93
N GLY A 183 -3.77 -15.93 -5.71
CA GLY A 183 -4.12 -17.22 -5.10
C GLY A 183 -5.24 -17.95 -5.85
N TRP A 184 -6.20 -17.24 -6.43
CA TRP A 184 -7.25 -17.85 -7.25
C TRP A 184 -6.78 -18.13 -8.67
N PHE A 185 -5.94 -17.26 -9.24
CA PHE A 185 -5.38 -17.43 -10.58
C PHE A 185 -3.86 -17.27 -10.48
N PRO A 186 -3.07 -18.36 -10.37
CA PRO A 186 -1.63 -18.27 -10.13
C PRO A 186 -0.86 -17.82 -11.38
N HIS A 187 -1.12 -16.62 -11.82
CA HIS A 187 -0.48 -15.94 -12.93
C HIS A 187 0.18 -14.65 -12.45
N LYS A 188 1.40 -14.38 -12.88
CA LYS A 188 2.16 -13.16 -12.50
C LYS A 188 1.41 -11.87 -12.87
N TYR A 189 0.80 -11.85 -14.06
CA TYR A 189 0.03 -10.69 -14.54
C TYR A 189 -1.21 -10.41 -13.69
N VAL A 190 -1.85 -11.47 -13.16
CA VAL A 190 -2.98 -11.30 -12.23
C VAL A 190 -2.50 -10.65 -10.94
N ALA A 191 -1.37 -11.07 -10.37
CA ALA A 191 -0.82 -10.46 -9.18
C ALA A 191 -0.54 -8.96 -9.34
N TYR A 192 -0.04 -8.56 -10.50
CA TYR A 192 0.27 -7.15 -10.78
C TYR A 192 -0.96 -6.31 -11.10
N ALA A 193 -1.84 -6.78 -11.97
CA ALA A 193 -2.98 -6.00 -12.46
C ALA A 193 -4.15 -5.95 -11.45
N SER A 194 -4.27 -6.95 -10.57
CA SER A 194 -5.43 -7.12 -9.71
C SER A 194 -5.69 -5.99 -8.72
N PRO A 195 -4.72 -5.29 -8.13
CA PRO A 195 -5.01 -4.16 -7.25
C PRO A 195 -5.60 -2.97 -8.03
N PHE A 196 -5.14 -2.73 -9.25
CA PHE A 196 -5.69 -1.69 -10.11
C PHE A 196 -7.15 -1.99 -10.48
N VAL A 197 -7.43 -3.21 -10.96
CA VAL A 197 -8.79 -3.64 -11.29
C VAL A 197 -9.66 -3.70 -10.03
N GLY A 198 -9.09 -4.21 -8.93
CA GLY A 198 -9.78 -4.31 -7.64
C GLY A 198 -10.14 -2.94 -7.06
N SER A 199 -9.23 -1.96 -7.10
CA SER A 199 -9.50 -0.59 -6.65
C SER A 199 -10.64 0.04 -7.46
N PHE A 200 -10.60 -0.09 -8.78
CA PHE A 200 -11.64 0.44 -9.66
C PHE A 200 -13.00 -0.19 -9.37
N VAL A 201 -13.07 -1.53 -9.27
CA VAL A 201 -14.32 -2.25 -8.98
C VAL A 201 -14.87 -1.88 -7.61
N ILE A 202 -14.04 -1.91 -6.57
CA ILE A 202 -14.45 -1.58 -5.19
C ILE A 202 -14.97 -0.14 -5.13
N ASN A 203 -14.25 0.81 -5.72
CA ASN A 203 -14.67 2.21 -5.73
C ASN A 203 -16.00 2.39 -6.46
N LYS A 204 -16.17 1.77 -7.62
CA LYS A 204 -17.41 1.83 -8.40
C LYS A 204 -18.60 1.25 -7.64
N LEU A 205 -18.42 0.08 -7.02
CA LEU A 205 -19.45 -0.59 -6.23
C LEU A 205 -19.85 0.25 -5.02
N LEU A 206 -18.90 0.73 -4.23
CA LEU A 206 -19.19 1.51 -3.03
C LEU A 206 -19.79 2.88 -3.36
N CYS A 207 -19.36 3.53 -4.44
CA CYS A 207 -19.98 4.79 -4.88
C CYS A 207 -21.39 4.62 -5.47
N SER A 208 -21.77 3.40 -5.85
CA SER A 208 -23.12 3.11 -6.36
C SER A 208 -24.16 2.90 -5.25
N ILE A 209 -23.72 2.65 -4.03
CA ILE A 209 -24.62 2.47 -2.87
C ILE A 209 -25.20 3.82 -2.45
N ARG A 210 -26.51 3.85 -2.22
CA ARG A 210 -27.23 5.04 -1.73
C ARG A 210 -27.92 4.73 -0.39
N PRO A 211 -27.71 5.49 0.69
CA PRO A 211 -26.81 6.65 0.80
C PRO A 211 -25.33 6.25 0.67
N MET A 212 -24.50 7.18 0.19
CA MET A 212 -23.06 6.92 -0.03
C MET A 212 -22.37 6.55 1.29
N PRO A 213 -21.65 5.42 1.36
CA PRO A 213 -20.97 5.03 2.59
C PRO A 213 -19.88 6.05 2.96
N PRO A 214 -19.58 6.21 4.26
CA PRO A 214 -18.52 7.11 4.69
C PRO A 214 -17.17 6.77 4.04
N ALA A 215 -16.34 7.80 3.80
CA ALA A 215 -15.05 7.64 3.12
C ALA A 215 -14.11 6.63 3.80
N TRP A 216 -14.20 6.47 5.14
CA TRP A 216 -13.38 5.52 5.89
C TRP A 216 -13.73 4.04 5.64
N ILE A 217 -14.90 3.74 5.04
CA ILE A 217 -15.27 2.37 4.62
C ILE A 217 -14.70 2.04 3.23
N ASN A 218 -14.34 3.05 2.43
CA ASN A 218 -13.83 2.80 1.09
C ASN A 218 -12.30 2.79 1.07
N PRO A 219 -11.64 1.62 0.88
CA PRO A 219 -10.18 1.54 0.90
C PRO A 219 -9.51 2.38 -0.19
N VAL A 220 -10.21 2.67 -1.29
CA VAL A 220 -9.69 3.53 -2.37
C VAL A 220 -9.74 5.01 -1.97
N GLN A 221 -10.81 5.44 -1.29
CA GLN A 221 -10.90 6.79 -0.74
C GLN A 221 -9.86 7.01 0.36
N LEU A 222 -9.60 5.98 1.19
CA LEU A 222 -8.51 5.98 2.15
C LEU A 222 -7.15 6.11 1.45
N ALA A 223 -6.90 5.32 0.39
CA ALA A 223 -5.66 5.39 -0.38
C ALA A 223 -5.47 6.76 -1.05
N ALA A 224 -6.57 7.39 -1.50
CA ALA A 224 -6.56 8.74 -2.06
C ALA A 224 -6.44 9.87 -1.00
N CYS A 225 -6.18 9.53 0.24
CA CYS A 225 -6.03 10.49 1.35
C CYS A 225 -7.25 11.41 1.56
N ARG A 226 -8.47 10.90 1.33
CA ARG A 226 -9.72 11.66 1.39
C ARG A 226 -10.45 11.57 2.74
N LEU A 227 -9.70 11.45 3.83
CA LEU A 227 -10.23 11.48 5.21
C LEU A 227 -10.11 12.90 5.76
N PHE A 228 -11.15 13.69 5.57
CA PHE A 228 -11.18 15.09 5.98
C PHE A 228 -11.96 15.29 7.29
N GLY A 229 -11.60 16.31 8.06
CA GLY A 229 -12.37 16.74 9.23
C GLY A 229 -12.06 16.01 10.54
N TYR A 230 -11.19 15.02 10.53
CA TYR A 230 -10.76 14.30 11.73
C TYR A 230 -9.42 14.82 12.28
N SER A 231 -9.19 14.63 13.58
CA SER A 231 -7.87 14.89 14.17
C SER A 231 -6.82 13.94 13.60
N THR A 232 -5.55 14.33 13.64
CA THR A 232 -4.44 13.51 13.14
C THR A 232 -4.42 12.13 13.78
N VAL A 233 -4.60 12.05 15.10
CA VAL A 233 -4.62 10.78 15.86
C VAL A 233 -5.81 9.92 15.44
N THR A 234 -7.01 10.49 15.36
CA THR A 234 -8.22 9.78 14.94
C THR A 234 -8.09 9.24 13.54
N THR A 235 -7.53 10.02 12.62
CA THR A 235 -7.27 9.61 11.23
C THR A 235 -6.32 8.41 11.17
N LEU A 236 -5.22 8.45 11.93
CA LEU A 236 -4.25 7.34 12.00
C LEU A 236 -4.88 6.08 12.61
N LEU A 237 -5.69 6.21 13.66
CA LEU A 237 -6.36 5.07 14.30
C LEU A 237 -7.39 4.42 13.36
N ILE A 238 -8.25 5.23 12.74
CA ILE A 238 -9.25 4.73 11.78
C ILE A 238 -8.55 4.04 10.61
N GLY A 239 -7.56 4.69 10.01
CA GLY A 239 -6.84 4.12 8.86
C GLY A 239 -6.13 2.83 9.21
N THR A 240 -5.39 2.79 10.33
CA THR A 240 -4.71 1.58 10.79
C THR A 240 -5.70 0.44 11.02
N GLY A 241 -6.80 0.71 11.74
CA GLY A 241 -7.83 -0.28 12.00
C GLY A 241 -8.45 -0.83 10.72
N MET A 242 -8.82 0.04 9.77
CA MET A 242 -9.47 -0.36 8.53
C MET A 242 -8.52 -1.12 7.59
N PHE A 243 -7.29 -0.64 7.39
CA PHE A 243 -6.33 -1.33 6.54
C PHE A 243 -5.94 -2.70 7.10
N LEU A 244 -5.75 -2.82 8.43
CA LEU A 244 -5.47 -4.11 9.07
C LEU A 244 -6.68 -5.06 8.99
N LEU A 245 -7.90 -4.56 9.11
CA LEU A 245 -9.12 -5.35 8.96
C LEU A 245 -9.22 -5.90 7.53
N TYR A 246 -9.03 -5.06 6.52
CA TYR A 246 -9.06 -5.50 5.12
C TYR A 246 -7.92 -6.47 4.79
N ALA A 247 -6.71 -6.19 5.27
CA ALA A 247 -5.57 -7.10 5.11
C ALA A 247 -5.82 -8.46 5.78
N SER A 248 -6.46 -8.48 6.95
CA SER A 248 -6.83 -9.72 7.66
C SER A 248 -7.86 -10.53 6.88
N ILE A 249 -8.88 -9.88 6.32
CA ILE A 249 -9.88 -10.52 5.46
C ILE A 249 -9.22 -11.14 4.23
N CYS A 250 -8.38 -10.38 3.53
CA CYS A 250 -7.65 -10.87 2.37
C CYS A 250 -6.74 -12.05 2.74
N THR A 251 -6.00 -11.96 3.83
CA THR A 251 -5.14 -13.02 4.35
C THR A 251 -5.94 -14.30 4.65
N PHE A 252 -7.10 -14.17 5.28
CA PHE A 252 -7.98 -15.31 5.55
C PHE A 252 -8.39 -16.03 4.26
N PHE A 253 -8.84 -15.30 3.25
CA PHE A 253 -9.21 -15.88 1.95
C PHE A 253 -8.02 -16.51 1.25
N PHE A 254 -6.85 -15.89 1.28
CA PHE A 254 -5.63 -16.44 0.69
C PHE A 254 -5.23 -17.76 1.35
N VAL A 255 -5.17 -17.81 2.68
CA VAL A 255 -4.83 -19.03 3.44
C VAL A 255 -5.81 -20.17 3.13
N ARG A 256 -7.11 -19.85 3.07
CA ARG A 256 -8.14 -20.84 2.72
C ARG A 256 -7.94 -21.38 1.29
N THR A 257 -7.65 -20.51 0.34
CA THR A 257 -7.42 -20.87 -1.07
C THR A 257 -6.18 -21.75 -1.21
N VAL A 258 -5.07 -21.38 -0.58
CA VAL A 258 -3.83 -22.16 -0.61
C VAL A 258 -4.03 -23.55 0.02
N LYS A 259 -4.70 -23.63 1.18
CA LYS A 259 -5.02 -24.93 1.82
C LYS A 259 -5.83 -25.82 0.89
N ARG A 260 -6.88 -25.30 0.24
CA ARG A 260 -7.72 -26.06 -0.70
C ARG A 260 -6.92 -26.56 -1.90
N ARG A 261 -6.06 -25.72 -2.46
CA ARG A 261 -5.24 -26.09 -3.61
C ARG A 261 -4.22 -27.18 -3.28
N ILE A 262 -3.60 -27.12 -2.10
CA ILE A 262 -2.65 -28.15 -1.65
C ILE A 262 -3.35 -29.48 -1.33
N ALA A 263 -4.59 -29.42 -0.85
CA ALA A 263 -5.38 -30.62 -0.57
C ALA A 263 -5.90 -31.33 -1.85
N ASN A 264 -6.12 -30.57 -2.92
CA ASN A 264 -6.70 -31.09 -4.18
C ASN A 264 -5.65 -31.41 -5.27
N GLY A 265 -4.38 -31.11 -5.05
CA GLY A 265 -3.28 -31.35 -6.00
C GLY A 265 -2.11 -32.05 -5.43
#